data_2b385e708bfe64d8177c57bc290381ce
#
_entry.id   2b385e708bfe64d8177c57bc290381ce
#
_cell.length_a   1.000
_cell.length_b   1.000
_cell.length_c   1.000
_cell.angle_alpha   90.00
_cell.angle_beta   90.00
_cell.angle_gamma   90.00
#
_symmetry.space_group_name_H-M   'P 1'
#
loop_
_entity.id
_entity.type
_entity.pdbx_description
1 polymer ?
#
loop_
_entity_poly.entity_id
_entity_poly.type
_entity_poly.pdbx_seq_one_letter_code
_entity_poly.pdbx_strand_id
1 'polypeptide(L)'
;MDEDVGSFGAQKTVVFHSGELFHGYIIEKQIGTGGLGTVWLGRHHMLDTLFAIKVLDPAIAEEKPEYVKRFVREAKLATRIRHPNLVTVHDAGYDVSRGFYFLVMDYVKGDTLRSAIAFSGVLPEKEAVRIILQVADVLVAAQRFGMVHRDLKPENIMLTTEGNVKLLDLGIAKIANGIDSLKTTAKSVFGTPAYISPEQAADSSAVDTRADIYSLGIILFELLCGRRPYSGDTAQKILNQLLDPSPIPDVRTFNAKVSPKLSAVLSLMCAKRREERLASPKDVIDTFARLGYARPASGETEFAAEEDMASEGMVPDLIPDINAVPKGAESLTLETQDRDVQEFLTQLRRRRMLKRIAWVLVGCLLPLLVALVWFLLA
;
A
#
# COMPACT_ATOMS: atom_id res chain seq x y z
N MET A 1 -13.85 -32.09 46.02
CA MET A 1 -12.69 -31.30 45.60
C MET A 1 -12.85 -31.18 44.10
N ASP A 2 -13.69 -30.24 43.72
CA ASP A 2 -13.95 -29.93 42.30
C ASP A 2 -12.99 -28.79 41.90
N GLU A 3 -12.04 -29.10 41.01
CA GLU A 3 -11.14 -28.14 40.44
C GLU A 3 -11.90 -27.31 39.36
N ASP A 4 -12.01 -26.06 39.65
CA ASP A 4 -12.56 -25.02 38.81
C ASP A 4 -11.72 -24.88 37.53
N VAL A 5 -12.22 -25.46 36.43
CA VAL A 5 -11.62 -25.27 35.08
C VAL A 5 -11.98 -23.89 34.61
N GLY A 6 -11.03 -22.99 34.75
CA GLY A 6 -11.10 -21.61 34.35
C GLY A 6 -11.67 -21.44 32.95
N SER A 7 -12.80 -20.77 32.87
CA SER A 7 -13.46 -20.27 31.66
C SER A 7 -12.48 -19.40 30.90
N PHE A 8 -11.91 -19.91 29.82
CA PHE A 8 -11.26 -19.09 28.79
C PHE A 8 -12.30 -18.10 28.24
N GLY A 9 -12.05 -16.81 28.47
CA GLY A 9 -12.92 -15.73 28.09
C GLY A 9 -13.34 -15.84 26.63
N ALA A 10 -14.63 -15.90 26.38
CA ALA A 10 -15.22 -15.88 25.05
C ALA A 10 -14.74 -14.62 24.33
N GLN A 11 -14.02 -14.74 23.21
CA GLN A 11 -13.68 -13.64 22.32
C GLN A 11 -14.96 -12.88 21.99
N LYS A 12 -15.04 -11.63 22.41
CA LYS A 12 -16.15 -10.71 22.09
C LYS A 12 -16.05 -10.30 20.62
N THR A 13 -16.35 -11.21 19.70
CA THR A 13 -16.49 -10.87 18.30
C THR A 13 -17.71 -9.97 18.13
N VAL A 14 -17.56 -8.83 17.47
CA VAL A 14 -18.70 -7.95 17.16
C VAL A 14 -19.61 -8.69 16.18
N VAL A 15 -20.83 -8.95 16.61
CA VAL A 15 -21.89 -9.54 15.79
C VAL A 15 -23.01 -8.54 15.65
N PHE A 16 -23.33 -8.16 14.41
CA PHE A 16 -24.54 -7.45 14.07
C PHE A 16 -25.61 -8.44 13.58
N HIS A 17 -26.87 -8.06 13.77
CA HIS A 17 -27.99 -8.79 13.21
C HIS A 17 -28.52 -8.09 11.94
N SER A 18 -28.95 -8.88 10.95
CA SER A 18 -29.59 -8.32 9.75
C SER A 18 -30.84 -7.54 10.12
N GLY A 19 -30.96 -6.32 9.58
CA GLY A 19 -32.04 -5.38 9.90
C GLY A 19 -31.76 -4.48 11.10
N GLU A 20 -30.66 -4.66 11.79
CA GLU A 20 -30.26 -3.85 12.94
C GLU A 20 -29.86 -2.44 12.50
N LEU A 21 -30.38 -1.40 13.22
CA LEU A 21 -29.98 0.00 12.99
C LEU A 21 -28.72 0.32 13.79
N PHE A 22 -27.66 0.71 13.09
CA PHE A 22 -26.36 1.11 13.65
C PHE A 22 -25.96 2.48 13.11
N HIS A 23 -25.87 3.51 13.95
CA HIS A 23 -25.46 4.88 13.58
C HIS A 23 -26.09 5.42 12.27
N GLY A 24 -27.38 5.12 12.03
CA GLY A 24 -28.09 5.54 10.81
C GLY A 24 -27.98 4.57 9.61
N TYR A 25 -27.32 3.44 9.78
CA TYR A 25 -27.18 2.40 8.77
C TYR A 25 -27.95 1.12 9.20
N ILE A 26 -28.79 0.60 8.33
CA ILE A 26 -29.44 -0.71 8.52
C ILE A 26 -28.45 -1.77 8.07
N ILE A 27 -28.02 -2.61 8.98
CA ILE A 27 -27.05 -3.68 8.70
C ILE A 27 -27.73 -4.77 7.86
N GLU A 28 -27.14 -5.12 6.72
CA GLU A 28 -27.65 -6.19 5.86
C GLU A 28 -26.95 -7.53 6.14
N LYS A 29 -25.62 -7.55 6.01
CA LYS A 29 -24.83 -8.78 6.18
C LYS A 29 -23.34 -8.47 6.39
N GLN A 30 -22.62 -9.44 6.92
CA GLN A 30 -21.16 -9.42 6.92
C GLN A 30 -20.63 -9.70 5.52
N ILE A 31 -19.67 -8.90 5.05
CA ILE A 31 -19.06 -8.99 3.72
C ILE A 31 -17.55 -9.30 3.78
N GLY A 32 -16.95 -9.23 4.97
CA GLY A 32 -15.53 -9.56 5.13
C GLY A 32 -15.14 -9.80 6.58
N THR A 33 -14.06 -10.58 6.75
CA THR A 33 -13.35 -10.78 8.02
C THR A 33 -11.87 -10.61 7.76
N GLY A 34 -11.20 -9.84 8.59
CA GLY A 34 -9.75 -9.61 8.52
C GLY A 34 -9.09 -9.77 9.88
N GLY A 35 -7.76 -9.68 9.90
CA GLY A 35 -6.98 -9.83 11.12
C GLY A 35 -7.19 -8.73 12.17
N LEU A 36 -7.86 -7.63 11.82
CA LEU A 36 -8.14 -6.51 12.73
C LEU A 36 -9.63 -6.35 13.04
N GLY A 37 -10.51 -7.18 12.47
CA GLY A 37 -11.94 -7.08 12.70
C GLY A 37 -12.77 -7.52 11.51
N THR A 38 -13.99 -7.01 11.43
CA THR A 38 -15.00 -7.43 10.45
C THR A 38 -15.47 -6.26 9.61
N VAL A 39 -15.98 -6.56 8.40
CA VAL A 39 -16.58 -5.58 7.49
C VAL A 39 -18.02 -5.99 7.21
N TRP A 40 -18.93 -5.05 7.36
CA TRP A 40 -20.37 -5.25 7.21
C TRP A 40 -20.92 -4.39 6.09
N LEU A 41 -21.92 -4.89 5.37
CA LEU A 41 -22.73 -4.12 4.45
C LEU A 41 -23.84 -3.45 5.24
N GLY A 42 -23.94 -2.15 5.12
CA GLY A 42 -25.00 -1.34 5.71
C GLY A 42 -25.66 -0.45 4.67
N ARG A 43 -26.95 -0.23 4.82
CA ARG A 43 -27.74 0.68 3.99
C ARG A 43 -28.13 1.90 4.80
N HIS A 44 -27.79 3.09 4.31
CA HIS A 44 -28.18 4.33 5.00
C HIS A 44 -29.70 4.47 4.99
N HIS A 45 -30.33 4.56 6.18
CA HIS A 45 -31.77 4.45 6.36
C HIS A 45 -32.60 5.51 5.63
N MET A 46 -32.04 6.71 5.38
CA MET A 46 -32.70 7.79 4.65
C MET A 46 -32.32 7.87 3.16
N LEU A 47 -31.06 7.59 2.84
CA LEU A 47 -30.51 7.79 1.48
C LEU A 47 -30.61 6.54 0.61
N ASP A 48 -30.97 5.40 1.18
CA ASP A 48 -31.05 4.09 0.52
C ASP A 48 -29.76 3.67 -0.20
N THR A 49 -28.63 4.24 0.21
CA THR A 49 -27.29 4.01 -0.36
C THR A 49 -26.53 2.98 0.47
N LEU A 50 -25.79 2.10 -0.21
CA LEU A 50 -24.99 1.05 0.43
C LEU A 50 -23.60 1.58 0.83
N PHE A 51 -23.16 1.17 2.03
CA PHE A 51 -21.86 1.47 2.60
C PHE A 51 -21.21 0.20 3.15
N ALA A 52 -19.89 0.19 3.20
CA ALA A 52 -19.11 -0.80 3.94
C ALA A 52 -18.77 -0.22 5.33
N ILE A 53 -19.04 -0.98 6.38
CA ILE A 53 -18.79 -0.60 7.77
C ILE A 53 -17.71 -1.53 8.30
N LYS A 54 -16.50 -1.01 8.45
CA LYS A 54 -15.34 -1.73 9.03
C LYS A 54 -15.33 -1.51 10.54
N VAL A 55 -15.30 -2.60 11.29
CA VAL A 55 -15.29 -2.60 12.74
C VAL A 55 -13.99 -3.17 13.25
N LEU A 56 -13.32 -2.46 14.14
CA LEU A 56 -12.12 -2.94 14.84
C LEU A 56 -12.55 -3.90 15.94
N ASP A 57 -11.91 -5.07 15.99
CA ASP A 57 -12.16 -6.08 17.02
C ASP A 57 -11.88 -5.50 18.42
N PRO A 58 -12.85 -5.51 19.35
CA PRO A 58 -12.66 -4.99 20.70
C PRO A 58 -11.51 -5.65 21.46
N ALA A 59 -11.33 -6.96 21.30
CA ALA A 59 -10.24 -7.68 21.95
C ALA A 59 -8.86 -7.18 21.50
N ILE A 60 -8.73 -6.89 20.18
CA ILE A 60 -7.50 -6.30 19.64
C ILE A 60 -7.31 -4.86 20.14
N ALA A 61 -8.40 -4.10 20.24
CA ALA A 61 -8.34 -2.73 20.74
C ALA A 61 -7.91 -2.66 22.22
N GLU A 62 -8.37 -3.61 23.04
CA GLU A 62 -8.00 -3.72 24.47
C GLU A 62 -6.55 -4.20 24.65
N GLU A 63 -6.15 -5.28 23.93
CA GLU A 63 -4.80 -5.85 24.07
C GLU A 63 -3.70 -4.96 23.48
N LYS A 64 -4.01 -4.20 22.44
CA LYS A 64 -3.03 -3.44 21.64
C LYS A 64 -3.53 -2.05 21.27
N PRO A 65 -3.48 -1.08 22.20
CA PRO A 65 -3.96 0.29 21.97
C PRO A 65 -3.32 0.97 20.75
N GLU A 66 -2.16 0.53 20.32
CA GLU A 66 -1.51 1.02 19.10
C GLU A 66 -2.31 0.74 17.83
N TYR A 67 -3.13 -0.32 17.78
CA TYR A 67 -4.02 -0.57 16.64
C TYR A 67 -5.18 0.44 16.56
N VAL A 68 -5.68 0.89 17.72
CA VAL A 68 -6.68 1.96 17.78
C VAL A 68 -6.10 3.26 17.22
N LYS A 69 -4.90 3.66 17.67
CA LYS A 69 -4.22 4.87 17.17
C LYS A 69 -4.04 4.81 15.65
N ARG A 70 -3.69 3.64 15.12
CA ARG A 70 -3.52 3.41 13.67
C ARG A 70 -4.85 3.50 12.93
N PHE A 71 -5.88 2.83 13.43
CA PHE A 71 -7.23 2.85 12.85
C PHE A 71 -7.76 4.29 12.73
N VAL A 72 -7.63 5.08 13.80
CA VAL A 72 -8.03 6.50 13.82
C VAL A 72 -7.16 7.33 12.86
N ARG A 73 -5.84 7.07 12.78
CA ARG A 73 -4.95 7.76 11.86
C ARG A 73 -5.29 7.43 10.40
N GLU A 74 -5.58 6.17 10.10
CA GLU A 74 -6.04 5.72 8.78
C GLU A 74 -7.30 6.47 8.36
N ALA A 75 -8.30 6.54 9.25
CA ALA A 75 -9.52 7.30 9.01
C ALA A 75 -9.23 8.77 8.69
N LYS A 76 -8.45 9.46 9.53
CA LYS A 76 -8.10 10.88 9.34
C LYS A 76 -7.37 11.15 8.01
N LEU A 77 -6.50 10.24 7.56
CA LEU A 77 -5.76 10.41 6.32
C LEU A 77 -6.61 10.06 5.10
N ALA A 78 -7.44 9.02 5.20
CA ALA A 78 -8.36 8.63 4.13
C ALA A 78 -9.40 9.73 3.81
N THR A 79 -9.80 10.55 4.80
CA THR A 79 -10.69 11.70 4.56
C THR A 79 -10.01 12.86 3.83
N ARG A 80 -8.67 12.96 3.88
CA ARG A 80 -7.90 14.04 3.22
C ARG A 80 -7.55 13.74 1.76
N ILE A 81 -7.53 12.47 1.38
CA ILE A 81 -7.15 12.04 0.04
C ILE A 81 -8.41 11.69 -0.74
N ARG A 82 -8.81 12.58 -1.66
CA ARG A 82 -9.88 12.28 -2.62
C ARG A 82 -9.28 11.82 -3.93
N HIS A 83 -9.59 10.60 -4.34
CA HIS A 83 -9.07 10.04 -5.58
C HIS A 83 -10.07 9.05 -6.19
N PRO A 84 -10.34 9.07 -7.51
CA PRO A 84 -11.34 8.19 -8.12
C PRO A 84 -11.04 6.70 -7.92
N ASN A 85 -9.76 6.34 -7.78
CA ASN A 85 -9.32 4.96 -7.55
C ASN A 85 -9.06 4.63 -6.06
N LEU A 86 -9.44 5.50 -5.12
CA LEU A 86 -9.42 5.24 -3.67
C LEU A 86 -10.84 5.14 -3.14
N VAL A 87 -11.08 4.26 -2.18
CA VAL A 87 -12.34 4.19 -1.45
C VAL A 87 -12.47 5.42 -0.54
N THR A 88 -13.61 6.09 -0.63
CA THR A 88 -13.90 7.27 0.20
C THR A 88 -14.36 6.84 1.59
N VAL A 89 -13.78 7.44 2.61
CA VAL A 89 -14.27 7.32 4.01
C VAL A 89 -15.25 8.45 4.26
N HIS A 90 -16.44 8.11 4.74
CA HIS A 90 -17.55 9.04 5.00
C HIS A 90 -17.70 9.38 6.47
N ASP A 91 -17.45 8.40 7.34
CA ASP A 91 -17.62 8.57 8.80
C ASP A 91 -16.69 7.62 9.56
N ALA A 92 -16.37 8.00 10.81
CA ALA A 92 -15.58 7.18 11.72
C ALA A 92 -15.97 7.53 13.17
N GLY A 93 -16.07 6.53 14.03
CA GLY A 93 -16.48 6.76 15.40
C GLY A 93 -16.11 5.64 16.37
N TYR A 94 -16.51 5.87 17.62
CA TYR A 94 -16.47 4.89 18.69
C TYR A 94 -17.89 4.68 19.23
N ASP A 95 -18.37 3.43 19.18
CA ASP A 95 -19.64 3.06 19.78
C ASP A 95 -19.44 2.79 21.28
N VAL A 96 -19.86 3.74 22.11
CA VAL A 96 -19.70 3.65 23.57
C VAL A 96 -20.50 2.48 24.16
N SER A 97 -21.67 2.19 23.58
CA SER A 97 -22.58 1.13 24.07
C SER A 97 -22.01 -0.27 23.88
N ARG A 98 -21.21 -0.47 22.83
CA ARG A 98 -20.65 -1.76 22.42
C ARG A 98 -19.13 -1.85 22.58
N GLY A 99 -18.45 -0.74 22.82
CA GLY A 99 -17.03 -0.67 23.12
C GLY A 99 -16.12 -0.92 21.90
N PHE A 100 -16.50 -0.50 20.68
CA PHE A 100 -15.64 -0.68 19.51
C PHE A 100 -15.55 0.55 18.60
N TYR A 101 -14.47 0.63 17.83
CA TYR A 101 -14.26 1.62 16.80
C TYR A 101 -14.81 1.13 15.44
N PHE A 102 -15.37 2.07 14.68
CA PHE A 102 -15.88 1.78 13.35
C PHE A 102 -15.49 2.82 12.32
N LEU A 103 -15.57 2.43 11.04
CA LEU A 103 -15.30 3.26 9.87
C LEU A 103 -16.36 2.98 8.82
N VAL A 104 -16.98 4.02 8.28
CA VAL A 104 -17.97 3.92 7.20
C VAL A 104 -17.33 4.40 5.91
N MET A 105 -17.38 3.58 4.87
CA MET A 105 -16.76 3.86 3.59
C MET A 105 -17.63 3.43 2.42
N ASP A 106 -17.28 3.87 1.20
CA ASP A 106 -17.96 3.42 -0.02
C ASP A 106 -18.06 1.89 -0.06
N TYR A 107 -19.24 1.38 -0.39
CA TYR A 107 -19.38 0.00 -0.81
C TYR A 107 -19.05 -0.15 -2.29
N VAL A 108 -18.00 -0.86 -2.61
CA VAL A 108 -17.54 -1.11 -3.98
C VAL A 108 -18.23 -2.37 -4.51
N LYS A 109 -19.05 -2.24 -5.56
CA LYS A 109 -19.58 -3.40 -6.31
C LYS A 109 -18.49 -3.93 -7.22
N GLY A 110 -18.08 -5.19 -7.02
CA GLY A 110 -17.04 -5.84 -7.79
C GLY A 110 -16.33 -6.92 -7.00
N ASP A 111 -15.22 -7.39 -7.53
CA ASP A 111 -14.41 -8.45 -6.96
C ASP A 111 -13.04 -7.92 -6.52
N THR A 112 -12.44 -8.56 -5.52
CA THR A 112 -11.04 -8.28 -5.19
C THR A 112 -10.13 -8.73 -6.33
N LEU A 113 -9.01 -8.06 -6.51
CA LEU A 113 -8.00 -8.49 -7.48
C LEU A 113 -7.51 -9.92 -7.18
N ARG A 114 -7.54 -10.33 -5.91
CA ARG A 114 -7.27 -11.72 -5.50
C ARG A 114 -8.26 -12.70 -6.15
N SER A 115 -9.55 -12.40 -6.07
CA SER A 115 -10.60 -13.23 -6.69
C SER A 115 -10.46 -13.23 -8.22
N ALA A 116 -10.17 -12.07 -8.81
CA ALA A 116 -9.95 -11.96 -10.24
C ALA A 116 -8.75 -12.79 -10.73
N ILE A 117 -7.62 -12.78 -10.00
CA ILE A 117 -6.46 -13.63 -10.29
C ILE A 117 -6.82 -15.11 -10.18
N ALA A 118 -7.55 -15.49 -9.13
CA ALA A 118 -7.94 -16.89 -8.92
C ALA A 118 -8.88 -17.40 -10.03
N PHE A 119 -9.75 -16.54 -10.57
CA PHE A 119 -10.71 -16.88 -11.61
C PHE A 119 -10.09 -16.84 -13.02
N SER A 120 -9.37 -15.76 -13.35
CA SER A 120 -8.87 -15.50 -14.71
C SER A 120 -7.46 -16.05 -14.96
N GLY A 121 -6.70 -16.34 -13.89
CA GLY A 121 -5.30 -16.76 -13.96
C GLY A 121 -4.40 -15.64 -14.47
N VAL A 122 -4.02 -15.71 -15.75
CA VAL A 122 -3.11 -14.76 -16.40
C VAL A 122 -3.90 -13.67 -17.11
N LEU A 123 -3.57 -12.39 -16.84
CA LEU A 123 -4.17 -11.26 -17.53
C LEU A 123 -3.33 -10.84 -18.76
N PRO A 124 -3.97 -10.28 -19.81
CA PRO A 124 -3.26 -9.61 -20.89
C PRO A 124 -2.38 -8.47 -20.37
N GLU A 125 -1.20 -8.29 -20.99
CA GLU A 125 -0.20 -7.28 -20.60
C GLU A 125 -0.81 -5.87 -20.41
N LYS A 126 -1.61 -5.41 -21.37
CA LYS A 126 -2.25 -4.08 -21.31
C LYS A 126 -3.18 -3.93 -20.12
N GLU A 127 -3.94 -4.98 -19.81
CA GLU A 127 -4.89 -5.01 -18.69
C GLU A 127 -4.16 -4.99 -17.35
N ALA A 128 -3.14 -5.86 -17.19
CA ALA A 128 -2.32 -5.90 -15.98
C ALA A 128 -1.66 -4.55 -15.71
N VAL A 129 -1.07 -3.92 -16.74
CA VAL A 129 -0.44 -2.60 -16.62
C VAL A 129 -1.47 -1.52 -16.29
N ARG A 130 -2.68 -1.54 -16.90
CA ARG A 130 -3.74 -0.58 -16.60
C ARG A 130 -4.14 -0.61 -15.13
N ILE A 131 -4.26 -1.80 -14.55
CA ILE A 131 -4.58 -1.97 -13.12
C ILE A 131 -3.47 -1.35 -12.25
N ILE A 132 -2.21 -1.69 -12.53
CA ILE A 132 -1.07 -1.19 -11.77
C ILE A 132 -0.94 0.33 -11.85
N LEU A 133 -1.20 0.92 -13.01
CA LEU A 133 -1.12 2.37 -13.20
C LEU A 133 -2.20 3.12 -12.40
N GLN A 134 -3.42 2.59 -12.30
CA GLN A 134 -4.47 3.18 -11.47
C GLN A 134 -4.12 3.14 -9.97
N VAL A 135 -3.50 2.04 -9.49
CA VAL A 135 -2.99 1.99 -8.11
C VAL A 135 -1.81 2.95 -7.91
N ALA A 136 -0.88 3.02 -8.88
CA ALA A 136 0.25 3.94 -8.81
C ALA A 136 -0.21 5.42 -8.73
N ASP A 137 -1.32 5.77 -9.39
CA ASP A 137 -1.89 7.12 -9.34
C ASP A 137 -2.41 7.47 -7.93
N VAL A 138 -3.07 6.53 -7.25
CA VAL A 138 -3.42 6.68 -5.82
C VAL A 138 -2.18 6.90 -4.97
N LEU A 139 -1.09 6.14 -5.21
CA LEU A 139 0.15 6.31 -4.45
C LEU A 139 0.83 7.66 -4.71
N VAL A 140 0.68 8.24 -5.91
CA VAL A 140 1.13 9.61 -6.20
C VAL A 140 0.37 10.61 -5.33
N ALA A 141 -0.96 10.45 -5.21
CA ALA A 141 -1.77 11.29 -4.34
C ALA A 141 -1.38 11.11 -2.87
N ALA A 142 -1.23 9.88 -2.40
CA ALA A 142 -0.84 9.56 -1.01
C ALA A 142 0.55 10.12 -0.64
N GLN A 143 1.51 10.07 -1.58
CA GLN A 143 2.87 10.59 -1.37
C GLN A 143 2.90 12.08 -1.04
N ARG A 144 1.95 12.89 -1.52
CA ARG A 144 1.85 14.33 -1.21
C ARG A 144 1.61 14.58 0.28
N PHE A 145 1.02 13.61 0.98
CA PHE A 145 0.80 13.63 2.43
C PHE A 145 1.89 12.88 3.21
N GLY A 146 3.03 12.60 2.58
CA GLY A 146 4.14 11.84 3.20
C GLY A 146 3.79 10.39 3.50
N MET A 147 2.78 9.82 2.84
CA MET A 147 2.29 8.47 3.13
C MET A 147 3.04 7.41 2.32
N VAL A 148 3.28 6.28 2.98
CA VAL A 148 3.70 5.00 2.38
C VAL A 148 2.67 3.96 2.76
N HIS A 149 2.14 3.22 1.77
CA HIS A 149 1.04 2.29 1.98
C HIS A 149 1.44 1.06 2.80
N ARG A 150 2.58 0.43 2.49
CA ARG A 150 3.21 -0.69 3.22
C ARG A 150 2.45 -2.02 3.24
N ASP A 151 1.20 -2.09 2.77
CA ASP A 151 0.37 -3.31 2.72
C ASP A 151 -0.36 -3.47 1.38
N LEU A 152 0.31 -3.12 0.28
CA LEU A 152 -0.25 -3.37 -1.05
C LEU A 152 -0.28 -4.86 -1.34
N LYS A 153 -1.48 -5.35 -1.64
CA LYS A 153 -1.75 -6.75 -1.99
C LYS A 153 -3.05 -6.85 -2.78
N PRO A 154 -3.28 -7.91 -3.55
CA PRO A 154 -4.50 -8.09 -4.35
C PRO A 154 -5.80 -8.08 -3.54
N GLU A 155 -5.76 -8.43 -2.26
CA GLU A 155 -6.92 -8.40 -1.36
C GLU A 155 -7.40 -6.97 -1.06
N ASN A 156 -6.49 -5.97 -1.13
CA ASN A 156 -6.79 -4.56 -0.86
C ASN A 156 -7.12 -3.77 -2.14
N ILE A 157 -7.17 -4.43 -3.29
CA ILE A 157 -7.50 -3.82 -4.60
C ILE A 157 -8.79 -4.46 -5.10
N MET A 158 -9.82 -3.66 -5.40
CA MET A 158 -11.03 -4.12 -6.04
C MET A 158 -11.09 -3.69 -7.49
N LEU A 159 -11.67 -4.56 -8.32
CA LEU A 159 -12.10 -4.26 -9.68
C LEU A 159 -13.61 -4.06 -9.65
N THR A 160 -14.09 -2.87 -10.01
CA THR A 160 -15.52 -2.60 -10.12
C THR A 160 -16.12 -3.34 -11.32
N THR A 161 -17.44 -3.41 -11.37
CA THR A 161 -18.17 -4.00 -12.51
C THR A 161 -17.87 -3.31 -13.83
N GLU A 162 -17.45 -2.04 -13.80
CA GLU A 162 -17.00 -1.26 -14.97
C GLU A 162 -15.50 -1.47 -15.28
N GLY A 163 -14.81 -2.29 -14.50
CA GLY A 163 -13.41 -2.59 -14.68
C GLY A 163 -12.45 -1.53 -14.11
N ASN A 164 -12.94 -0.56 -13.32
CA ASN A 164 -12.09 0.41 -12.65
C ASN A 164 -11.49 -0.17 -11.36
N VAL A 165 -10.32 0.34 -11.00
CA VAL A 165 -9.66 -0.03 -9.75
C VAL A 165 -10.17 0.84 -8.59
N LYS A 166 -10.39 0.23 -7.43
CA LYS A 166 -10.58 0.90 -6.14
C LYS A 166 -9.65 0.30 -5.10
N LEU A 167 -8.73 1.10 -4.58
CA LEU A 167 -7.88 0.73 -3.45
C LEU A 167 -8.68 0.90 -2.16
N LEU A 168 -8.75 -0.16 -1.34
CA LEU A 168 -9.66 -0.20 -0.17
C LEU A 168 -9.09 0.48 1.07
N ASP A 169 -7.82 0.23 1.38
CA ASP A 169 -7.15 0.66 2.61
C ASP A 169 -5.83 1.36 2.27
N LEU A 170 -5.46 2.38 3.02
CA LEU A 170 -4.16 3.07 2.87
C LEU A 170 -3.03 2.43 3.69
N GLY A 171 -3.24 1.24 4.25
CA GLY A 171 -2.20 0.39 4.85
C GLY A 171 -1.50 0.92 6.09
N ILE A 172 -2.00 1.99 6.71
CA ILE A 172 -1.37 2.69 7.85
C ILE A 172 -1.24 1.79 9.09
N ALA A 173 -2.02 0.71 9.13
CA ALA A 173 -2.04 -0.23 10.25
C ALA A 173 -0.70 -0.97 10.50
N LYS A 174 0.23 -1.03 9.53
CA LYS A 174 1.47 -1.83 9.64
C LYS A 174 2.73 -1.06 10.06
N ILE A 175 2.64 0.21 10.43
CA ILE A 175 3.81 1.09 10.66
C ILE A 175 4.71 0.69 11.86
N ALA A 176 4.27 -0.11 12.83
CA ALA A 176 4.99 -0.25 14.09
C ALA A 176 5.40 -1.68 14.50
N ASN A 177 5.11 -2.69 13.73
CA ASN A 177 5.57 -4.03 14.07
C ASN A 177 6.72 -4.41 13.15
N GLY A 178 7.96 -4.19 13.60
CA GLY A 178 9.15 -4.77 13.02
C GLY A 178 9.11 -6.31 13.03
N ILE A 179 10.21 -6.95 12.66
CA ILE A 179 10.43 -8.40 12.55
C ILE A 179 9.81 -9.23 13.70
N ASP A 180 9.62 -8.65 14.89
CA ASP A 180 9.02 -9.34 16.04
C ASP A 180 7.57 -9.77 15.78
N SER A 181 6.78 -9.03 15.00
CA SER A 181 5.44 -9.48 14.62
C SER A 181 5.45 -10.57 13.55
N LEU A 182 6.46 -10.61 12.69
CA LEU A 182 6.65 -11.70 11.71
C LEU A 182 7.19 -12.96 12.37
N LYS A 183 8.03 -12.83 13.41
CA LYS A 183 8.59 -13.98 14.18
C LYS A 183 7.60 -14.58 15.16
N THR A 184 6.78 -13.76 15.83
CA THR A 184 5.77 -14.24 16.79
C THR A 184 4.56 -14.86 16.08
N THR A 185 4.37 -14.58 14.79
CA THR A 185 3.16 -14.97 14.04
C THR A 185 3.33 -16.22 13.18
N ALA A 186 4.36 -17.03 13.39
CA ALA A 186 4.44 -18.36 12.76
C ALA A 186 3.23 -19.27 13.07
N LYS A 187 2.36 -18.86 13.99
CA LYS A 187 1.11 -19.54 14.37
C LYS A 187 -0.18 -18.71 14.23
N SER A 188 -0.12 -17.42 13.87
CA SER A 188 -1.34 -16.61 13.78
C SER A 188 -1.52 -15.98 12.39
N VAL A 189 -2.76 -15.92 11.98
CA VAL A 189 -3.49 -15.61 10.75
C VAL A 189 -3.13 -14.28 10.01
N PHE A 190 -1.97 -13.68 10.24
CA PHE A 190 -1.56 -12.45 9.54
C PHE A 190 -0.82 -12.77 8.24
N GLY A 191 -1.55 -12.77 7.16
CA GLY A 191 -1.20 -12.76 5.74
C GLY A 191 0.21 -13.22 5.30
N THR A 192 0.26 -13.99 4.25
CA THR A 192 1.50 -14.42 3.59
C THR A 192 2.40 -13.21 3.27
N PRO A 193 3.69 -13.21 3.66
CA PRO A 193 4.61 -12.08 3.41
C PRO A 193 5.04 -11.96 1.94
N ALA A 194 4.15 -12.29 1.02
CA ALA A 194 4.46 -12.47 -0.39
C ALA A 194 4.63 -11.17 -1.17
N TYR A 195 4.13 -10.05 -0.63
CA TYR A 195 4.12 -8.74 -1.31
C TYR A 195 4.97 -7.69 -0.60
N ILE A 196 5.46 -7.96 0.62
CA ILE A 196 6.31 -7.02 1.35
C ILE A 196 7.66 -6.87 0.67
N SER A 197 8.25 -5.68 0.78
CA SER A 197 9.59 -5.44 0.25
C SER A 197 10.69 -6.03 1.15
N PRO A 198 11.90 -6.30 0.60
CA PRO A 198 13.02 -6.81 1.39
C PRO A 198 13.36 -5.94 2.59
N GLU A 199 13.33 -4.60 2.44
CA GLU A 199 13.57 -3.66 3.53
C GLU A 199 12.49 -3.70 4.60
N GLN A 200 11.21 -3.92 4.24
CA GLN A 200 10.15 -4.12 5.22
C GLN A 200 10.36 -5.41 6.03
N ALA A 201 10.90 -6.45 5.39
CA ALA A 201 11.20 -7.71 6.07
C ALA A 201 12.47 -7.63 6.93
N ALA A 202 13.45 -6.79 6.56
CA ALA A 202 14.70 -6.62 7.28
C ALA A 202 14.57 -5.61 8.43
N ASP A 203 14.07 -4.41 8.14
CA ASP A 203 13.87 -3.32 9.10
C ASP A 203 12.77 -2.37 8.62
N SER A 204 11.67 -2.34 9.34
CA SER A 204 10.51 -1.50 8.98
C SER A 204 10.72 0.00 9.23
N SER A 205 11.79 0.42 9.92
CA SER A 205 12.05 1.84 10.25
C SER A 205 12.51 2.66 9.04
N ALA A 206 13.16 2.02 8.07
CA ALA A 206 13.77 2.68 6.91
C ALA A 206 12.92 2.60 5.61
N VAL A 207 11.61 2.35 5.73
CA VAL A 207 10.70 2.10 4.60
C VAL A 207 10.19 3.41 4.00
N ASP A 208 10.40 3.60 2.70
CA ASP A 208 9.87 4.71 1.90
C ASP A 208 8.92 4.23 0.78
N THR A 209 8.45 5.13 -0.08
CA THR A 209 7.50 4.84 -1.17
C THR A 209 7.99 3.79 -2.18
N ARG A 210 9.29 3.50 -2.21
CA ARG A 210 9.87 2.43 -3.05
C ARG A 210 9.50 1.03 -2.58
N ALA A 211 9.07 0.89 -1.32
CA ALA A 211 8.48 -0.37 -0.84
C ALA A 211 7.16 -0.68 -1.55
N ASP A 212 6.31 0.35 -1.76
CA ASP A 212 5.06 0.21 -2.48
C ASP A 212 5.31 -0.12 -3.97
N ILE A 213 6.37 0.45 -4.57
CA ILE A 213 6.77 0.12 -5.95
C ILE A 213 7.16 -1.36 -6.06
N TYR A 214 7.86 -1.89 -5.07
CA TYR A 214 8.17 -3.33 -5.02
C TYR A 214 6.90 -4.17 -4.95
N SER A 215 5.98 -3.84 -4.05
CA SER A 215 4.70 -4.54 -3.91
C SER A 215 3.89 -4.50 -5.20
N LEU A 216 3.81 -3.33 -5.88
CA LEU A 216 3.19 -3.20 -7.21
C LEU A 216 3.87 -4.11 -8.26
N GLY A 217 5.20 -4.21 -8.23
CA GLY A 217 5.94 -5.10 -9.10
C GLY A 217 5.58 -6.57 -8.88
N ILE A 218 5.49 -7.01 -7.62
CA ILE A 218 5.07 -8.39 -7.29
C ILE A 218 3.64 -8.66 -7.73
N ILE A 219 2.72 -7.70 -7.56
CA ILE A 219 1.33 -7.81 -8.05
C ILE A 219 1.32 -7.91 -9.59
N LEU A 220 2.08 -7.05 -10.29
CA LEU A 220 2.19 -7.10 -11.74
C LEU A 220 2.73 -8.46 -12.22
N PHE A 221 3.77 -8.98 -11.57
CA PHE A 221 4.30 -10.31 -11.88
C PHE A 221 3.20 -11.38 -11.77
N GLU A 222 2.43 -11.34 -10.67
CA GLU A 222 1.36 -12.31 -10.44
C GLU A 222 0.24 -12.19 -11.49
N LEU A 223 -0.15 -10.97 -11.86
CA LEU A 223 -1.14 -10.72 -12.93
C LEU A 223 -0.69 -11.27 -14.28
N LEU A 224 0.61 -11.18 -14.59
CA LEU A 224 1.19 -11.63 -15.86
C LEU A 224 1.45 -13.13 -15.91
N CYS A 225 1.61 -13.80 -14.76
CA CYS A 225 2.01 -15.21 -14.69
C CYS A 225 0.99 -16.12 -14.00
N GLY A 226 -0.03 -15.57 -13.34
CA GLY A 226 -0.95 -16.34 -12.49
C GLY A 226 -0.28 -16.89 -11.22
N ARG A 227 0.98 -16.53 -10.96
CA ARG A 227 1.78 -16.99 -9.82
C ARG A 227 2.74 -15.93 -9.33
N ARG A 228 3.10 -15.99 -8.07
CA ARG A 228 4.09 -15.09 -7.46
C ARG A 228 5.52 -15.54 -7.78
N PRO A 229 6.52 -14.63 -7.78
CA PRO A 229 7.92 -15.00 -7.98
C PRO A 229 8.47 -15.89 -6.86
N TYR A 230 7.94 -15.73 -5.64
CA TYR A 230 8.30 -16.54 -4.48
C TYR A 230 7.14 -17.43 -4.07
N SER A 231 7.45 -18.67 -3.72
CA SER A 231 6.48 -19.66 -3.29
C SER A 231 7.08 -20.53 -2.18
N GLY A 232 6.22 -21.01 -1.29
CA GLY A 232 6.62 -21.90 -0.18
C GLY A 232 5.39 -22.26 0.65
N ASP A 233 5.48 -23.40 1.32
CA ASP A 233 4.48 -23.93 2.23
C ASP A 233 4.50 -23.23 3.60
N THR A 234 5.55 -22.45 3.88
CA THR A 234 5.70 -21.66 5.12
C THR A 234 6.09 -20.21 4.82
N ALA A 235 5.67 -19.29 5.70
CA ALA A 235 6.08 -17.89 5.64
C ALA A 235 7.61 -17.74 5.67
N GLN A 236 8.31 -18.60 6.45
CA GLN A 236 9.77 -18.55 6.53
C GLN A 236 10.46 -18.88 5.20
N LYS A 237 9.95 -19.85 4.44
CA LYS A 237 10.49 -20.16 3.11
C LYS A 237 10.34 -18.99 2.14
N ILE A 238 9.21 -18.28 2.18
CA ILE A 238 8.97 -17.09 1.37
C ILE A 238 9.91 -15.95 1.81
N LEU A 239 10.08 -15.72 3.12
CA LEU A 239 10.99 -14.72 3.66
C LEU A 239 12.45 -14.99 3.27
N ASN A 240 12.89 -16.24 3.31
CA ASN A 240 14.25 -16.61 2.91
C ASN A 240 14.50 -16.26 1.43
N GLN A 241 13.54 -16.55 0.52
CA GLN A 241 13.64 -16.18 -0.90
C GLN A 241 13.56 -14.65 -1.11
N LEU A 242 12.75 -13.97 -0.30
CA LEU A 242 12.64 -12.51 -0.34
C LEU A 242 13.95 -11.84 0.06
N LEU A 243 14.62 -12.31 1.11
CA LEU A 243 15.85 -11.76 1.65
C LEU A 243 17.11 -12.24 0.90
N ASP A 244 17.01 -13.28 0.09
CA ASP A 244 18.08 -13.69 -0.81
C ASP A 244 18.41 -12.55 -1.78
N PRO A 245 19.70 -12.19 -1.97
CA PRO A 245 20.10 -11.08 -2.83
C PRO A 245 19.87 -11.32 -4.32
N SER A 246 19.61 -12.56 -4.73
CA SER A 246 19.33 -12.90 -6.13
C SER A 246 18.08 -12.17 -6.63
N PRO A 247 18.07 -11.66 -7.89
CA PRO A 247 16.91 -11.03 -8.48
C PRO A 247 15.71 -11.99 -8.55
N ILE A 248 14.51 -11.45 -8.69
CA ILE A 248 13.35 -12.26 -9.01
C ILE A 248 13.55 -12.96 -10.36
N PRO A 249 12.94 -14.12 -10.60
CA PRO A 249 12.96 -14.77 -11.90
C PRO A 249 12.42 -13.83 -12.99
N ASP A 250 12.98 -13.92 -14.20
CA ASP A 250 12.40 -13.19 -15.35
C ASP A 250 10.95 -13.66 -15.59
N VAL A 251 10.01 -12.72 -15.63
CA VAL A 251 8.59 -12.99 -15.90
C VAL A 251 8.38 -13.75 -17.20
N ARG A 252 9.26 -13.55 -18.18
CA ARG A 252 9.20 -14.19 -19.50
C ARG A 252 9.54 -15.69 -19.48
N THR A 253 10.17 -16.18 -18.42
CA THR A 253 10.36 -17.63 -18.22
C THR A 253 9.03 -18.34 -17.93
N PHE A 254 8.03 -17.61 -17.43
CA PHE A 254 6.70 -18.14 -17.13
C PHE A 254 5.64 -17.71 -18.16
N ASN A 255 5.84 -16.54 -18.79
CA ASN A 255 4.96 -16.03 -19.84
C ASN A 255 5.76 -15.34 -20.94
N ALA A 256 6.13 -16.10 -21.96
CA ALA A 256 6.90 -15.62 -23.11
C ALA A 256 6.19 -14.53 -23.94
N LYS A 257 4.87 -14.32 -23.74
CA LYS A 257 4.10 -13.25 -24.41
C LYS A 257 4.38 -11.88 -23.83
N VAL A 258 4.97 -11.78 -22.63
CA VAL A 258 5.35 -10.51 -22.00
C VAL A 258 6.47 -9.86 -22.83
N SER A 259 6.31 -8.58 -23.15
CA SER A 259 7.30 -7.84 -23.91
C SER A 259 8.62 -7.72 -23.15
N PRO A 260 9.78 -7.76 -23.83
CA PRO A 260 11.10 -7.59 -23.17
C PRO A 260 11.20 -6.28 -22.40
N LYS A 261 10.61 -5.19 -22.91
CA LYS A 261 10.61 -3.88 -22.27
C LYS A 261 9.82 -3.87 -20.96
N LEU A 262 8.65 -4.53 -20.94
CA LEU A 262 7.87 -4.69 -19.70
C LEU A 262 8.62 -5.55 -18.68
N SER A 263 9.21 -6.67 -19.10
CA SER A 263 10.03 -7.53 -18.23
C SER A 263 11.15 -6.72 -17.56
N ALA A 264 11.86 -5.89 -18.32
CA ALA A 264 12.93 -5.04 -17.78
C ALA A 264 12.43 -4.03 -16.76
N VAL A 265 11.27 -3.39 -17.00
CA VAL A 265 10.68 -2.45 -16.03
C VAL A 265 10.22 -3.20 -14.77
N LEU A 266 9.61 -4.36 -14.93
CA LEU A 266 9.19 -5.21 -13.82
C LEU A 266 10.40 -5.62 -12.94
N SER A 267 11.51 -6.01 -13.55
CA SER A 267 12.75 -6.31 -12.83
C SER A 267 13.27 -5.10 -12.04
N LEU A 268 13.18 -3.88 -12.60
CA LEU A 268 13.52 -2.65 -11.87
C LEU A 268 12.57 -2.37 -10.70
N MET A 269 11.26 -2.60 -10.86
CA MET A 269 10.31 -2.41 -9.77
C MET A 269 10.59 -3.39 -8.62
N CYS A 270 10.98 -4.62 -8.94
CA CYS A 270 11.25 -5.70 -7.99
C CYS A 270 12.72 -5.84 -7.59
N ALA A 271 13.59 -4.89 -7.90
CA ALA A 271 14.99 -4.94 -7.49
C ALA A 271 15.10 -5.09 -5.97
N LYS A 272 16.01 -5.96 -5.50
CA LYS A 272 16.18 -6.25 -4.06
C LYS A 272 16.60 -5.00 -3.30
N ARG A 273 17.54 -4.25 -3.86
CA ARG A 273 18.00 -2.98 -3.31
C ARG A 273 17.07 -1.86 -3.74
N ARG A 274 16.47 -1.15 -2.79
CA ARG A 274 15.53 -0.07 -3.07
C ARG A 274 16.12 1.07 -3.93
N GLU A 275 17.47 1.27 -3.86
CA GLU A 275 18.19 2.29 -4.63
C GLU A 275 18.18 1.98 -6.14
N GLU A 276 18.02 0.73 -6.51
CA GLU A 276 17.96 0.26 -7.89
C GLU A 276 16.54 0.35 -8.50
N ARG A 277 15.52 0.55 -7.65
CA ARG A 277 14.12 0.68 -8.10
C ARG A 277 13.83 2.06 -8.69
N LEU A 278 12.67 2.21 -9.32
CA LEU A 278 12.09 3.51 -9.66
C LEU A 278 11.94 4.35 -8.38
N ALA A 279 12.23 5.66 -8.47
CA ALA A 279 12.38 6.49 -7.27
C ALA A 279 11.04 6.90 -6.63
N SER A 280 9.94 6.92 -7.42
CA SER A 280 8.62 7.35 -6.96
C SER A 280 7.50 6.66 -7.75
N PRO A 281 6.26 6.63 -7.22
CA PRO A 281 5.09 6.17 -7.98
C PRO A 281 4.88 6.95 -9.28
N LYS A 282 5.20 8.24 -9.30
CA LYS A 282 5.16 9.05 -10.53
C LYS A 282 6.17 8.54 -11.57
N ASP A 283 7.37 8.14 -11.16
CA ASP A 283 8.37 7.58 -12.09
C ASP A 283 7.90 6.23 -12.67
N VAL A 284 7.07 5.47 -11.94
CA VAL A 284 6.39 4.28 -12.48
C VAL A 284 5.47 4.69 -13.63
N ILE A 285 4.53 5.61 -13.40
CA ILE A 285 3.59 6.08 -14.42
C ILE A 285 4.34 6.63 -15.65
N ASP A 286 5.33 7.49 -15.44
CA ASP A 286 6.12 8.10 -16.52
C ASP A 286 6.93 7.05 -17.32
N THR A 287 7.36 5.98 -16.67
CA THR A 287 8.10 4.90 -17.33
C THR A 287 7.19 4.07 -18.21
N PHE A 288 6.02 3.68 -17.71
CA PHE A 288 5.04 2.95 -18.51
C PHE A 288 4.48 3.80 -19.67
N ALA A 289 4.26 5.09 -19.46
CA ALA A 289 3.85 6.00 -20.54
C ALA A 289 4.87 6.05 -21.69
N ARG A 290 6.18 6.01 -21.37
CA ARG A 290 7.25 5.91 -22.41
C ARG A 290 7.25 4.60 -23.15
N LEU A 291 6.69 3.54 -22.57
CA LEU A 291 6.47 2.26 -23.24
C LEU A 291 5.19 2.23 -24.11
N GLY A 292 4.43 3.32 -24.15
CA GLY A 292 3.20 3.44 -24.93
C GLY A 292 1.93 3.01 -24.19
N TYR A 293 1.98 2.80 -22.87
CA TYR A 293 0.77 2.56 -22.08
C TYR A 293 0.08 3.87 -21.73
N ALA A 294 -1.26 3.87 -21.77
CA ALA A 294 -2.06 5.03 -21.43
C ALA A 294 -1.82 5.43 -19.97
N ARG A 295 -1.69 6.74 -19.71
CA ARG A 295 -1.69 7.26 -18.35
C ARG A 295 -3.07 7.04 -17.74
N PRO A 296 -3.16 6.81 -16.41
CA PRO A 296 -4.43 6.84 -15.72
C PRO A 296 -5.06 8.23 -15.94
N ALA A 297 -6.39 8.27 -16.06
CA ALA A 297 -7.09 9.54 -16.01
C ALA A 297 -6.90 10.07 -14.59
N SER A 298 -5.91 10.94 -14.41
CA SER A 298 -5.70 11.64 -13.14
C SER A 298 -6.98 12.38 -12.84
N GLY A 299 -7.79 11.87 -11.90
CA GLY A 299 -8.84 12.67 -11.33
C GLY A 299 -8.15 13.93 -10.80
N GLU A 300 -8.61 15.11 -11.16
CA GLU A 300 -8.24 16.32 -10.47
C GLU A 300 -8.46 16.03 -9.00
N THR A 301 -7.37 15.93 -8.26
CA THR A 301 -7.43 15.70 -6.82
C THR A 301 -8.01 16.99 -6.27
N GLU A 302 -9.36 17.04 -6.10
CA GLU A 302 -10.00 18.07 -5.30
C GLU A 302 -9.47 17.91 -3.87
N PHE A 303 -8.51 18.75 -3.54
CA PHE A 303 -8.11 18.93 -2.16
C PHE A 303 -9.26 19.65 -1.45
N ALA A 304 -9.74 19.12 -0.34
CA ALA A 304 -10.45 19.96 0.61
C ALA A 304 -9.46 21.10 0.94
N ALA A 305 -9.81 22.31 0.55
CA ALA A 305 -9.05 23.49 0.90
C ALA A 305 -8.74 23.47 2.38
N GLU A 306 -7.50 23.84 2.74
CA GLU A 306 -7.11 24.13 4.11
C GLU A 306 -7.88 25.40 4.56
N GLU A 307 -9.19 25.28 4.82
CA GLU A 307 -9.90 26.24 5.62
C GLU A 307 -9.87 25.73 7.04
N ASP A 308 -9.08 26.46 7.84
CA ASP A 308 -9.13 26.59 9.30
C ASP A 308 -10.03 25.59 10.03
N MET A 309 -9.47 24.43 10.41
CA MET A 309 -9.93 23.70 11.58
C MET A 309 -8.88 23.77 12.70
N ALA A 310 -8.50 25.01 13.02
CA ALA A 310 -7.98 25.38 14.33
C ALA A 310 -9.18 25.66 15.22
N SER A 311 -9.86 24.62 15.70
CA SER A 311 -10.70 24.71 16.91
C SER A 311 -10.86 23.34 17.53
N GLU A 312 -10.11 23.13 18.58
CA GLU A 312 -10.41 22.52 19.85
C GLU A 312 -11.18 21.20 19.88
N GLY A 313 -10.47 20.15 20.29
CA GLY A 313 -11.07 18.89 20.72
C GLY A 313 -10.09 17.75 20.88
N MET A 314 -9.12 17.89 21.77
CA MET A 314 -8.44 16.86 22.56
C MET A 314 -8.14 15.51 21.90
N VAL A 315 -6.99 15.38 21.24
CA VAL A 315 -6.23 14.14 21.14
C VAL A 315 -4.76 14.47 21.45
N PRO A 316 -4.10 13.80 22.41
CA PRO A 316 -2.73 14.13 22.80
C PRO A 316 -1.74 13.85 21.67
N ASP A 317 -0.83 14.79 21.42
CA ASP A 317 0.35 14.68 20.58
C ASP A 317 1.29 13.58 21.09
N LEU A 318 1.64 12.65 20.19
CA LEU A 318 2.84 11.82 20.33
C LEU A 318 3.23 11.28 18.95
N ILE A 319 4.10 12.01 18.25
CA ILE A 319 4.82 11.52 17.06
C ILE A 319 6.31 11.80 17.26
N PRO A 320 7.19 10.79 17.24
CA PRO A 320 8.63 11.01 17.12
C PRO A 320 9.05 11.25 15.67
N ASP A 321 10.00 12.13 15.49
CA ASP A 321 10.67 12.60 14.27
C ASP A 321 11.43 11.46 13.54
N ILE A 322 11.33 11.42 12.19
CA ILE A 322 11.99 10.42 11.37
C ILE A 322 12.88 11.12 10.34
N ASN A 323 14.14 11.37 10.68
CA ASN A 323 15.19 11.65 9.71
C ASN A 323 16.53 11.10 10.19
N ALA A 324 17.02 10.03 9.56
CA ALA A 324 18.44 9.68 9.47
C ALA A 324 18.69 8.65 8.36
N VAL A 325 19.58 8.97 7.43
CA VAL A 325 19.98 8.14 6.27
C VAL A 325 21.37 7.57 6.50
N PRO A 326 21.64 6.30 6.17
CA PRO A 326 23.01 5.81 5.92
C PRO A 326 23.28 5.49 4.43
N LYS A 327 24.53 5.69 4.02
CA LYS A 327 25.09 5.52 2.67
C LYS A 327 25.64 4.11 2.43
N GLY A 328 25.60 3.67 1.18
CA GLY A 328 26.55 2.77 0.53
C GLY A 328 26.05 1.40 0.11
N ALA A 329 26.10 1.10 -1.19
CA ALA A 329 26.57 -0.17 -1.77
C ALA A 329 26.41 -0.24 -3.31
N GLU A 330 27.31 -1.00 -3.93
CA GLU A 330 27.57 -1.08 -5.36
C GLU A 330 26.67 -2.07 -6.14
N SER A 331 26.66 -1.90 -7.45
CA SER A 331 25.74 -2.43 -8.46
C SER A 331 25.89 -3.91 -8.81
N LEU A 332 24.77 -4.59 -9.09
CA LEU A 332 24.70 -5.84 -9.85
C LEU A 332 24.03 -5.58 -11.20
N THR A 333 24.65 -6.06 -12.25
CA THR A 333 24.24 -5.91 -13.65
C THR A 333 23.20 -6.94 -14.05
N LEU A 334 22.10 -6.49 -14.62
CA LEU A 334 21.14 -7.30 -15.36
C LEU A 334 21.63 -7.43 -16.81
N GLU A 335 22.10 -8.61 -17.20
CA GLU A 335 22.35 -8.95 -18.59
C GLU A 335 21.02 -9.21 -19.29
N THR A 336 20.57 -8.27 -20.10
CA THR A 336 19.51 -8.51 -21.07
C THR A 336 20.12 -8.53 -22.47
N GLN A 337 19.88 -9.59 -23.24
CA GLN A 337 20.42 -9.77 -24.59
C GLN A 337 19.78 -8.86 -25.66
N ASP A 338 18.80 -8.03 -25.28
CA ASP A 338 18.09 -7.11 -26.17
C ASP A 338 18.70 -5.71 -26.09
N ARG A 339 19.35 -5.26 -27.18
CA ARG A 339 20.01 -3.95 -27.28
C ARG A 339 19.08 -2.78 -27.00
N ASP A 340 17.82 -2.87 -27.45
CA ASP A 340 16.81 -1.83 -27.23
C ASP A 340 16.43 -1.72 -25.74
N VAL A 341 16.42 -2.84 -25.04
CA VAL A 341 16.15 -2.88 -23.59
C VAL A 341 17.33 -2.30 -22.82
N GLN A 342 18.56 -2.62 -23.23
CA GLN A 342 19.76 -2.05 -22.62
C GLN A 342 19.84 -0.54 -22.83
N GLU A 343 19.52 -0.07 -24.04
CA GLU A 343 19.51 1.36 -24.34
C GLU A 343 18.44 2.08 -23.51
N PHE A 344 17.23 1.52 -23.41
CA PHE A 344 16.15 2.04 -22.59
C PHE A 344 16.52 2.10 -21.10
N LEU A 345 17.11 1.02 -20.56
CA LEU A 345 17.58 0.97 -19.17
C LEU A 345 18.71 1.98 -18.90
N THR A 346 19.61 2.16 -19.86
CA THR A 346 20.71 3.13 -19.78
C THR A 346 20.17 4.56 -19.74
N GLN A 347 19.17 4.88 -20.57
CA GLN A 347 18.50 6.18 -20.56
C GLN A 347 17.79 6.44 -19.22
N LEU A 348 17.14 5.44 -18.64
CA LEU A 348 16.51 5.55 -17.31
C LEU A 348 17.56 5.81 -16.22
N ARG A 349 18.68 5.09 -16.23
CA ARG A 349 19.80 5.26 -15.26
C ARG A 349 20.43 6.64 -15.41
N ARG A 350 20.71 7.09 -16.65
CA ARG A 350 21.32 8.41 -16.94
C ARG A 350 20.44 9.56 -16.42
N ARG A 351 19.12 9.49 -16.61
CA ARG A 351 18.18 10.50 -16.08
C ARG A 351 18.16 10.55 -14.56
N ARG A 352 18.27 9.39 -13.88
CA ARG A 352 18.39 9.34 -12.42
C ARG A 352 19.67 10.00 -11.94
N MET A 353 20.79 9.72 -12.61
CA MET A 353 22.08 10.32 -12.27
C MET A 353 22.05 11.84 -12.48
N LEU A 354 21.47 12.31 -13.58
CA LEU A 354 21.33 13.75 -13.85
C LEU A 354 20.46 14.47 -12.82
N LYS A 355 19.34 13.86 -12.38
CA LYS A 355 18.53 14.42 -11.29
C LYS A 355 19.31 14.51 -9.98
N ARG A 356 20.09 13.47 -9.62
CA ARG A 356 20.96 13.49 -8.43
C ARG A 356 22.04 14.58 -8.52
N ILE A 357 22.70 14.72 -9.67
CA ILE A 357 23.69 15.74 -9.89
C ILE A 357 23.07 17.15 -9.80
N ALA A 358 21.89 17.36 -10.38
CA ALA A 358 21.17 18.62 -10.28
C ALA A 358 20.85 18.98 -8.81
N TRP A 359 20.39 18.04 -8.00
CA TRP A 359 20.14 18.28 -6.57
C TRP A 359 21.42 18.59 -5.77
N VAL A 360 22.53 17.90 -6.06
CA VAL A 360 23.83 18.19 -5.44
C VAL A 360 24.31 19.58 -5.85
N LEU A 361 24.19 19.95 -7.12
CA LEU A 361 24.56 21.29 -7.62
C LEU A 361 23.71 22.38 -6.97
N VAL A 362 22.40 22.21 -6.86
CA VAL A 362 21.51 23.17 -6.16
C VAL A 362 21.91 23.26 -4.67
N GLY A 363 22.16 22.13 -4.01
CA GLY A 363 22.57 22.10 -2.61
C GLY A 363 23.93 22.75 -2.33
N CYS A 364 24.84 22.71 -3.30
CA CYS A 364 26.18 23.33 -3.15
C CYS A 364 26.22 24.80 -3.62
N LEU A 365 25.51 25.14 -4.69
CA LEU A 365 25.54 26.50 -5.29
C LEU A 365 24.64 27.50 -4.54
N LEU A 366 23.53 27.05 -4.00
CA LEU A 366 22.59 27.94 -3.30
C LEU A 366 23.21 28.60 -2.06
N PRO A 367 23.92 27.87 -1.15
CA PRO A 367 24.62 28.48 -0.02
C PRO A 367 25.74 29.44 -0.45
N LEU A 368 26.48 29.11 -1.52
CA LEU A 368 27.55 29.95 -2.05
C LEU A 368 27.02 31.26 -2.64
N LEU A 369 25.86 31.21 -3.32
CA LEU A 369 25.17 32.37 -3.85
C LEU A 369 24.65 33.28 -2.73
N VAL A 370 24.08 32.69 -1.69
CA VAL A 370 23.62 33.42 -0.50
C VAL A 370 24.80 34.10 0.20
N ALA A 371 25.93 33.39 0.39
CA ALA A 371 27.15 33.94 0.99
C ALA A 371 27.74 35.08 0.15
N LEU A 372 27.76 34.95 -1.19
CA LEU A 372 28.22 35.98 -2.11
C LEU A 372 27.34 37.23 -2.05
N VAL A 373 26.02 37.07 -2.05
CA VAL A 373 25.06 38.19 -1.92
C VAL A 373 25.23 38.90 -0.59
N TRP A 374 25.47 38.16 0.49
CA TRP A 374 25.72 38.74 1.82
C TRP A 374 27.05 39.53 1.87
N PHE A 375 28.07 39.01 1.19
CA PHE A 375 29.41 39.69 1.09
C PHE A 375 29.33 40.96 0.24
N LEU A 376 28.47 41.00 -0.76
CA LEU A 376 28.32 42.18 -1.63
C LEU A 376 27.40 43.29 -1.04
N LEU A 377 26.59 42.92 -0.02
CA LEU A 377 25.68 43.85 0.65
C LEU A 377 26.20 44.34 2.01
N ALA A 378 27.33 43.77 2.49
CA ALA A 378 28.06 44.20 3.70
C ALA A 378 29.24 45.12 3.29
#